data_62a389aeb90b8878e21a6aebee77e0d4
#
_entry.id   62a389aeb90b8878e21a6aebee77e0d4
#
_cell.length_a   1.000
_cell.length_b   1.000
_cell.length_c   1.000
_cell.angle_alpha   90.00
_cell.angle_beta   90.00
_cell.angle_gamma   90.00
#
_symmetry.space_group_name_H-M   'P 1'
#
loop_
_entity.id
_entity.type
_entity.pdbx_description
1 polymer ?
#
loop_
_entity_poly.entity_id
_entity_poly.type
_entity_poly.pdbx_seq_one_letter_code
_entity_poly.pdbx_strand_id
1 'polypeptide(L)'
;NLNGTGKNDTQYKSSIESDFLNLNEISTTLPLIKDGKNFTNYFTPKVSFRINPSDMKDSSGSGRLINVDNVFSINRLGLNDYESGKSITLGLDFKKEIKEEIDKFFEIKLATVLRDTKNNKIPTVSTINRRSSNLFGSLESSLVLGHPYASGDANDGMFPSYETLTGDNTTSSSPTTHFYLGPQGGLTGDGN
;
A
#
# COMPACT_ATOMS: atom_id res chain seq x y z
N ASN A 1 12.98 5.69 -24.59
CA ASN A 1 12.63 4.38 -25.14
C ASN A 1 12.42 4.51 -26.64
N LEU A 2 13.16 3.73 -27.42
CA LEU A 2 12.97 3.59 -28.86
C LEU A 2 12.12 2.34 -29.07
N ASN A 3 10.91 2.50 -29.55
CA ASN A 3 10.04 1.39 -29.89
C ASN A 3 10.21 1.08 -31.37
N GLY A 4 10.73 -0.10 -31.66
CA GLY A 4 10.76 -0.65 -33.03
C GLY A 4 9.56 -1.55 -33.28
N THR A 5 9.13 -1.66 -34.53
CA THR A 5 8.09 -2.58 -34.93
C THR A 5 8.60 -4.01 -34.97
N GLY A 6 7.93 -4.92 -34.29
CA GLY A 6 8.20 -6.35 -34.35
C GLY A 6 7.70 -6.97 -35.63
N LYS A 7 8.35 -8.06 -36.08
CA LYS A 7 8.05 -8.78 -37.29
C LYS A 7 6.64 -9.44 -37.33
N ASN A 8 5.97 -9.47 -36.18
CA ASN A 8 4.64 -10.09 -35.98
C ASN A 8 3.49 -9.08 -35.89
N ASP A 9 3.78 -7.78 -35.97
CA ASP A 9 2.72 -6.77 -35.94
C ASP A 9 2.07 -6.67 -37.34
N THR A 10 0.75 -6.68 -37.36
CA THR A 10 -0.04 -6.53 -38.59
C THR A 10 -0.03 -5.10 -39.15
N GLN A 11 0.43 -4.14 -38.33
CA GLN A 11 0.62 -2.76 -38.76
C GLN A 11 2.03 -2.27 -38.38
N TYR A 12 2.83 -1.99 -39.39
CA TYR A 12 4.16 -1.37 -39.20
C TYR A 12 4.00 0.14 -38.99
N LYS A 13 4.54 0.67 -37.91
CA LYS A 13 4.68 2.10 -37.76
C LYS A 13 5.82 2.60 -38.68
N SER A 14 5.51 3.57 -39.49
CA SER A 14 6.48 4.16 -40.42
C SER A 14 7.40 5.22 -39.80
N SER A 15 7.18 5.53 -38.52
CA SER A 15 7.94 6.57 -37.79
C SER A 15 8.58 6.02 -36.52
N ILE A 16 9.73 6.55 -36.17
CA ILE A 16 10.41 6.30 -34.88
C ILE A 16 9.60 7.05 -33.81
N GLU A 17 9.06 6.33 -32.84
CA GLU A 17 8.48 6.91 -31.63
C GLU A 17 9.56 6.97 -30.55
N SER A 18 9.76 8.14 -29.97
CA SER A 18 10.63 8.35 -28.83
C SER A 18 9.82 8.87 -27.65
N ASP A 19 9.83 8.13 -26.54
CA ASP A 19 9.22 8.57 -25.29
C ASP A 19 10.29 9.14 -24.37
N PHE A 20 10.05 10.34 -23.89
CA PHE A 20 10.89 10.97 -22.88
C PHE A 20 10.15 10.96 -21.53
N LEU A 21 10.76 10.33 -20.54
CA LEU A 21 10.25 10.29 -19.17
C LEU A 21 11.08 11.19 -18.27
N ASN A 22 10.43 12.13 -17.58
CA ASN A 22 11.05 12.98 -16.57
C ASN A 22 10.27 12.86 -15.25
N LEU A 23 10.63 11.87 -14.43
CA LEU A 23 10.05 11.64 -13.11
C LEU A 23 11.00 12.10 -12.02
N ASN A 24 10.56 13.06 -11.23
CA ASN A 24 11.27 13.55 -10.06
C ASN A 24 10.48 13.19 -8.80
N GLU A 25 11.19 12.65 -7.82
CA GLU A 25 10.63 12.31 -6.52
C GLU A 25 11.55 12.79 -5.41
N ILE A 26 10.97 13.43 -4.41
CA ILE A 26 11.62 13.78 -3.15
C ILE A 26 10.83 13.10 -2.05
N SER A 27 11.48 12.20 -1.30
CA SER A 27 10.87 11.52 -0.17
C SER A 27 11.65 11.79 1.11
N THR A 28 10.94 11.87 2.22
CA THR A 28 11.52 12.00 3.55
C THR A 28 10.80 11.09 4.53
N THR A 29 11.55 10.58 5.48
CA THR A 29 11.08 9.72 6.57
C THR A 29 11.72 10.21 7.85
N LEU A 30 10.92 10.40 8.89
CA LEU A 30 11.39 10.87 10.20
C LEU A 30 11.11 9.80 11.27
N PRO A 31 12.07 8.89 11.54
CA PRO A 31 11.89 7.88 12.58
C PRO A 31 12.05 8.52 13.97
N LEU A 32 11.00 8.43 14.78
CA LEU A 32 10.97 8.85 16.17
C LEU A 32 10.82 7.62 17.04
N ILE A 33 11.63 7.54 18.10
CA ILE A 33 11.63 6.42 19.04
C ILE A 33 11.38 6.97 20.45
N LYS A 34 10.47 6.33 21.18
CA LYS A 34 10.22 6.60 22.58
C LYS A 34 10.37 5.34 23.39
N ASP A 35 11.43 5.29 24.18
CA ASP A 35 11.68 4.23 25.13
C ASP A 35 10.87 4.45 26.41
N GLY A 36 10.01 3.47 26.71
CA GLY A 36 9.32 3.35 28.00
C GLY A 36 9.97 2.28 28.88
N LYS A 37 9.40 2.04 30.04
CA LYS A 37 9.88 1.01 30.98
C LYS A 37 9.73 -0.41 30.40
N ASN A 38 8.56 -0.71 29.87
CA ASN A 38 8.20 -2.06 29.39
C ASN A 38 8.02 -2.13 27.86
N PHE A 39 7.94 -0.97 27.18
CA PHE A 39 7.63 -0.89 25.76
C PHE A 39 8.56 0.10 25.07
N THR A 40 8.89 -0.18 23.82
CA THR A 40 9.47 0.78 22.88
C THR A 40 8.43 1.13 21.84
N ASN A 41 8.20 2.42 21.63
CA ASN A 41 7.29 2.91 20.61
C ASN A 41 8.10 3.55 19.48
N TYR A 42 7.76 3.18 18.27
CA TYR A 42 8.31 3.74 17.03
C TYR A 42 7.19 4.51 16.33
N PHE A 43 7.49 5.73 15.91
CA PHE A 43 6.55 6.58 15.19
C PHE A 43 7.28 7.18 13.99
N THR A 44 6.89 6.80 12.79
CA THR A 44 7.63 7.13 11.58
C THR A 44 6.71 7.79 10.55
N PRO A 45 6.55 9.13 10.59
CA PRO A 45 5.90 9.84 9.51
C PRO A 45 6.75 9.81 8.24
N LYS A 46 6.08 9.71 7.10
CA LYS A 46 6.66 9.63 5.77
C LYS A 46 5.97 10.60 4.83
N VAL A 47 6.72 11.27 4.01
CA VAL A 47 6.20 12.16 2.97
C VAL A 47 6.98 11.91 1.68
N SER A 48 6.28 11.78 0.56
CA SER A 48 6.89 11.77 -0.77
C SER A 48 6.17 12.76 -1.66
N PHE A 49 6.94 13.62 -2.32
CA PHE A 49 6.48 14.55 -3.32
C PHE A 49 6.97 14.11 -4.68
N ARG A 50 6.07 13.99 -5.64
CA ARG A 50 6.35 13.46 -6.97
C ARG A 50 5.86 14.41 -8.05
N ILE A 51 6.69 14.63 -9.07
CA ILE A 51 6.38 15.41 -10.27
C ILE A 51 6.83 14.65 -11.50
N ASN A 52 5.91 14.41 -12.40
CA ASN A 52 6.19 13.90 -13.73
C ASN A 52 5.40 14.72 -14.77
N PRO A 53 6.06 15.66 -15.47
CA PRO A 53 5.43 16.46 -16.53
C PRO A 53 5.22 15.68 -17.84
N SER A 54 5.86 14.49 -17.96
CA SER A 54 5.75 13.66 -19.15
C SER A 54 4.36 13.03 -19.24
N ASP A 55 3.92 12.74 -20.45
CA ASP A 55 2.70 11.95 -20.64
C ASP A 55 2.92 10.51 -20.15
N MET A 56 1.83 9.83 -19.82
CA MET A 56 1.89 8.46 -19.36
C MET A 56 1.11 7.54 -20.28
N LYS A 57 1.56 6.31 -20.38
CA LYS A 57 0.81 5.23 -21.01
C LYS A 57 -0.52 5.03 -20.27
N ASP A 58 -1.56 4.67 -21.00
CA ASP A 58 -2.83 4.30 -20.39
C ASP A 58 -2.72 2.95 -19.69
N SER A 59 -2.78 3.00 -18.35
CA SER A 59 -2.75 1.85 -17.45
C SER A 59 -4.10 1.66 -16.74
N SER A 60 -5.16 2.36 -17.17
CA SER A 60 -6.47 2.36 -16.52
C SER A 60 -7.08 0.97 -16.36
N GLY A 61 -6.78 0.07 -17.29
CA GLY A 61 -7.20 -1.34 -17.24
C GLY A 61 -6.32 -2.25 -16.37
N SER A 62 -5.24 -1.73 -15.76
CA SER A 62 -4.41 -2.53 -14.87
C SER A 62 -5.14 -2.79 -13.54
N GLY A 63 -5.08 -4.05 -13.08
CA GLY A 63 -5.62 -4.48 -11.79
C GLY A 63 -4.67 -4.29 -10.60
N ARG A 64 -3.54 -3.57 -10.75
CA ARG A 64 -2.58 -3.42 -9.66
C ARG A 64 -3.17 -2.64 -8.49
N LEU A 65 -3.22 -3.30 -7.36
CA LEU A 65 -3.63 -2.68 -6.10
C LEU A 65 -2.48 -1.90 -5.47
N ILE A 66 -2.78 -0.69 -4.99
CA ILE A 66 -1.86 0.10 -4.18
C ILE A 66 -2.22 -0.09 -2.71
N ASN A 67 -1.21 -0.37 -1.90
CA ASN A 67 -1.31 -0.53 -0.46
C ASN A 67 -0.18 0.23 0.25
N VAL A 68 -0.09 0.13 1.56
CA VAL A 68 0.92 0.84 2.36
C VAL A 68 2.37 0.43 2.04
N ASP A 69 2.59 -0.79 1.52
CA ASP A 69 3.93 -1.31 1.26
C ASP A 69 4.47 -0.82 -0.08
N ASN A 70 3.59 -0.53 -1.05
CA ASN A 70 4.00 -0.14 -2.40
C ASN A 70 3.67 1.32 -2.77
N VAL A 71 2.86 2.03 -1.96
CA VAL A 71 2.40 3.40 -2.26
C VAL A 71 3.54 4.41 -2.39
N PHE A 72 4.66 4.17 -1.71
CA PHE A 72 5.87 5.00 -1.78
C PHE A 72 6.85 4.59 -2.88
N SER A 73 6.62 3.45 -3.55
CA SER A 73 7.50 3.01 -4.63
C SER A 73 7.41 3.93 -5.85
N ILE A 74 8.54 4.24 -6.45
CA ILE A 74 8.61 5.10 -7.64
C ILE A 74 7.84 4.50 -8.84
N ASN A 75 7.79 3.19 -8.92
CA ASN A 75 7.08 2.40 -9.92
C ASN A 75 5.80 1.76 -9.37
N ARG A 76 5.09 2.46 -8.48
CA ARG A 76 3.90 1.90 -7.81
C ARG A 76 2.80 1.42 -8.76
N LEU A 77 2.71 1.93 -9.99
CA LEU A 77 1.75 1.44 -10.98
C LEU A 77 2.17 0.13 -11.65
N GLY A 78 3.47 -0.17 -11.71
CA GLY A 78 4.02 -1.36 -12.34
C GLY A 78 5.43 -1.13 -12.88
N LEU A 79 6.05 -2.20 -13.36
CA LEU A 79 7.30 -2.11 -14.10
C LEU A 79 7.05 -1.32 -15.39
N ASN A 80 7.75 -0.25 -15.62
CA ASN A 80 7.64 0.65 -16.77
C ASN A 80 6.36 1.51 -16.84
N ASP A 81 5.50 1.48 -15.82
CA ASP A 81 4.34 2.35 -15.73
C ASP A 81 4.59 3.43 -14.69
N TYR A 82 4.76 4.66 -15.16
CA TYR A 82 5.04 5.82 -14.32
C TYR A 82 3.88 6.81 -14.41
N GLU A 83 3.36 7.22 -13.26
CA GLU A 83 2.27 8.18 -13.22
C GLU A 83 2.72 9.58 -13.64
N SER A 84 1.90 10.25 -14.45
CA SER A 84 2.07 11.67 -14.81
C SER A 84 1.39 12.60 -13.82
N GLY A 85 1.76 13.88 -13.86
CA GLY A 85 1.22 14.94 -13.00
C GLY A 85 1.98 15.10 -11.70
N LYS A 86 1.33 15.70 -10.72
CA LYS A 86 1.92 15.97 -9.40
C LYS A 86 1.14 15.22 -8.33
N SER A 87 1.87 14.63 -7.38
CA SER A 87 1.25 13.98 -6.24
C SER A 87 2.08 14.13 -4.97
N ILE A 88 1.39 14.13 -3.84
CA ILE A 88 1.99 14.03 -2.51
C ILE A 88 1.46 12.75 -1.89
N THR A 89 2.35 11.91 -1.41
CA THR A 89 2.02 10.73 -0.61
C THR A 89 2.35 11.03 0.84
N LEU A 90 1.38 10.87 1.71
CA LEU A 90 1.53 11.00 3.16
C LEU A 90 1.41 9.62 3.77
N GLY A 91 2.27 9.30 4.71
CA GLY A 91 2.24 8.02 5.42
C GLY A 91 2.68 8.15 6.86
N LEU A 92 2.30 7.14 7.62
CA LEU A 92 2.60 7.03 9.03
C LEU A 92 2.73 5.56 9.39
N ASP A 93 3.88 5.18 9.97
CA ASP A 93 4.04 3.89 10.60
C ASP A 93 4.13 4.10 12.11
N PHE A 94 3.37 3.31 12.86
CA PHE A 94 3.45 3.23 14.30
C PHE A 94 3.66 1.77 14.70
N LYS A 95 4.72 1.52 15.48
CA LYS A 95 5.00 0.19 16.03
C LYS A 95 5.23 0.30 17.52
N LYS A 96 4.69 -0.64 18.28
CA LYS A 96 4.91 -0.79 19.71
C LYS A 96 5.42 -2.19 19.99
N GLU A 97 6.60 -2.30 20.60
CA GLU A 97 7.25 -3.56 20.96
C GLU A 97 7.36 -3.73 22.47
N ILE A 98 7.25 -4.96 22.94
CA ILE A 98 7.51 -5.32 24.33
C ILE A 98 9.02 -5.58 24.49
N LYS A 99 9.69 -4.92 25.43
CA LYS A 99 11.16 -4.98 25.58
C LYS A 99 11.69 -6.36 25.93
N GLU A 100 10.97 -7.11 26.71
CA GLU A 100 11.38 -8.45 27.18
C GLU A 100 11.00 -9.54 26.17
N GLU A 101 10.11 -9.26 25.25
CA GLU A 101 9.57 -10.18 24.25
C GLU A 101 9.48 -9.46 22.90
N ILE A 102 10.62 -9.36 22.21
CA ILE A 102 10.74 -8.61 20.93
C ILE A 102 9.77 -9.15 19.86
N ASP A 103 9.40 -10.41 19.95
CA ASP A 103 8.44 -11.05 19.03
C ASP A 103 7.01 -10.53 19.25
N LYS A 104 6.74 -9.89 20.41
CA LYS A 104 5.41 -9.34 20.72
C LYS A 104 5.36 -7.87 20.37
N PHE A 105 4.69 -7.58 19.29
CA PHE A 105 4.52 -6.22 18.80
C PHE A 105 3.11 -5.98 18.25
N PHE A 106 2.82 -4.71 18.10
CA PHE A 106 1.65 -4.19 17.40
C PHE A 106 2.14 -3.12 16.41
N GLU A 107 1.79 -3.25 15.15
CA GLU A 107 2.16 -2.31 14.11
C GLU A 107 0.92 -1.85 13.33
N ILE A 108 0.82 -0.56 13.09
CA ILE A 108 -0.17 0.03 12.19
C ILE A 108 0.55 0.92 11.18
N LYS A 109 0.24 0.75 9.91
CA LYS A 109 0.71 1.61 8.82
C LYS A 109 -0.46 2.26 8.15
N LEU A 110 -0.35 3.54 7.86
CA LEU A 110 -1.37 4.33 7.17
C LEU A 110 -0.72 5.12 6.04
N ALA A 111 -1.41 5.26 4.92
CA ALA A 111 -0.96 6.11 3.83
C ALA A 111 -2.13 6.64 3.00
N THR A 112 -1.94 7.81 2.39
CA THR A 112 -2.87 8.40 1.42
C THR A 112 -2.11 9.17 0.35
N VAL A 113 -2.71 9.31 -0.82
CA VAL A 113 -2.16 10.05 -1.95
C VAL A 113 -3.07 11.20 -2.31
N LEU A 114 -2.50 12.39 -2.38
CA LEU A 114 -3.15 13.62 -2.84
C LEU A 114 -2.56 14.01 -4.19
N ARG A 115 -3.41 14.34 -5.16
CA ARG A 115 -3.03 14.77 -6.51
C ARG A 115 -3.58 16.14 -6.82
N ASP A 116 -2.87 16.87 -7.66
CA ASP A 116 -3.33 18.15 -8.19
C ASP A 116 -4.56 17.98 -9.09
N THR A 117 -4.55 16.94 -9.94
CA THR A 117 -5.61 16.65 -10.90
C THR A 117 -5.95 15.17 -10.93
N LYS A 118 -7.21 14.86 -11.25
CA LYS A 118 -7.64 13.51 -11.57
C LYS A 118 -6.93 13.03 -12.84
N ASN A 119 -6.47 11.77 -12.86
CA ASN A 119 -5.86 11.17 -14.03
C ASN A 119 -6.54 9.85 -14.38
N ASN A 120 -7.27 9.85 -15.49
CA ASN A 120 -8.05 8.66 -15.93
C ASN A 120 -7.18 7.56 -16.54
N LYS A 121 -5.91 7.81 -16.86
CA LYS A 121 -4.96 6.81 -17.35
C LYS A 121 -4.39 5.93 -16.22
N ILE A 122 -4.65 6.26 -14.95
CA ILE A 122 -4.23 5.50 -13.77
C ILE A 122 -5.31 4.46 -13.42
N PRO A 123 -4.94 3.26 -12.96
CA PRO A 123 -5.87 2.22 -12.56
C PRO A 123 -6.92 2.72 -11.56
N THR A 124 -8.19 2.44 -11.82
CA THR A 124 -9.30 2.88 -10.97
C THR A 124 -9.37 2.11 -9.66
N VAL A 125 -8.95 0.85 -9.68
CA VAL A 125 -8.94 -0.03 -8.50
C VAL A 125 -8.04 0.49 -7.39
N SER A 126 -6.96 1.21 -7.74
CA SER A 126 -6.02 1.76 -6.76
C SER A 126 -6.45 3.07 -6.11
N THR A 127 -7.54 3.68 -6.58
CA THR A 127 -8.07 4.98 -6.15
C THR A 127 -7.13 6.18 -6.25
N ILE A 128 -5.84 5.97 -6.54
CA ILE A 128 -4.86 7.06 -6.72
C ILE A 128 -5.03 7.85 -8.02
N ASN A 129 -5.95 7.43 -8.88
CA ASN A 129 -6.39 8.18 -10.04
C ASN A 129 -7.20 9.45 -9.69
N ARG A 130 -7.68 9.56 -8.46
CA ARG A 130 -8.50 10.67 -7.94
C ARG A 130 -7.61 11.78 -7.36
N ARG A 131 -8.19 12.93 -7.04
CA ARG A 131 -7.49 14.02 -6.33
C ARG A 131 -7.08 13.61 -4.91
N SER A 132 -7.89 12.78 -4.26
CA SER A 132 -7.59 12.16 -2.98
C SER A 132 -7.86 10.66 -3.11
N SER A 133 -6.88 9.84 -2.80
CA SER A 133 -7.07 8.39 -2.72
C SER A 133 -7.87 8.02 -1.47
N ASN A 134 -8.27 6.77 -1.40
CA ASN A 134 -8.66 6.18 -0.13
C ASN A 134 -7.48 6.22 0.86
N LEU A 135 -7.78 6.10 2.12
CA LEU A 135 -6.77 5.83 3.14
C LEU A 135 -6.40 4.34 3.05
N PHE A 136 -5.15 4.06 2.73
CA PHE A 136 -4.57 2.72 2.79
C PHE A 136 -4.13 2.44 4.21
N GLY A 137 -4.33 1.22 4.69
CA GLY A 137 -3.88 0.83 6.01
C GLY A 137 -3.47 -0.63 6.08
N SER A 138 -2.59 -0.95 7.03
CA SER A 138 -2.31 -2.30 7.47
C SER A 138 -2.23 -2.34 8.99
N LEU A 139 -2.65 -3.46 9.54
CA LEU A 139 -2.56 -3.78 10.96
C LEU A 139 -1.86 -5.11 11.08
N GLU A 140 -0.78 -5.14 11.86
CA GLU A 140 -0.04 -6.35 12.17
C GLU A 140 0.12 -6.47 13.68
N SER A 141 -0.11 -7.65 14.22
CA SER A 141 0.03 -7.92 15.64
C SER A 141 0.51 -9.35 15.86
N SER A 142 1.62 -9.49 16.55
CA SER A 142 2.08 -10.78 17.06
C SER A 142 1.62 -11.05 18.49
N LEU A 143 0.87 -10.11 19.09
CA LEU A 143 0.19 -10.36 20.35
C LEU A 143 -0.86 -11.45 20.08
N VAL A 144 -0.55 -12.68 20.44
CA VAL A 144 -1.57 -13.68 20.67
C VAL A 144 -2.39 -13.14 21.85
N LEU A 145 -3.48 -12.48 21.55
CA LEU A 145 -4.53 -12.28 22.54
C LEU A 145 -4.95 -13.69 22.93
N GLY A 146 -4.37 -14.21 24.01
CA GLY A 146 -4.76 -15.47 24.55
C GLY A 146 -6.25 -15.39 24.80
N HIS A 147 -7.00 -16.03 23.93
CA HIS A 147 -8.42 -16.21 24.15
C HIS A 147 -8.52 -17.09 25.39
N PRO A 148 -9.10 -16.63 26.52
CA PRO A 148 -9.25 -17.45 27.70
C PRO A 148 -10.14 -18.68 27.46
N TYR A 149 -10.64 -18.85 26.24
CA TYR A 149 -11.55 -19.93 25.81
C TYR A 149 -10.99 -20.74 24.62
N ALA A 150 -9.69 -20.99 24.58
CA ALA A 150 -9.12 -21.93 23.59
C ALA A 150 -9.55 -23.40 23.80
N SER A 151 -10.60 -23.66 24.52
CA SER A 151 -11.12 -25.01 24.80
C SER A 151 -12.64 -25.13 24.69
N GLY A 152 -13.28 -24.45 23.78
CA GLY A 152 -14.73 -24.63 23.63
C GLY A 152 -15.29 -23.96 22.39
N ASP A 153 -15.81 -24.80 21.52
CA ASP A 153 -16.72 -24.53 20.43
C ASP A 153 -16.56 -23.21 19.64
N ALA A 154 -16.03 -23.39 18.43
CA ALA A 154 -15.93 -22.38 17.36
C ALA A 154 -17.29 -21.84 16.85
N ASN A 155 -18.32 -21.87 17.66
CA ASN A 155 -19.70 -21.51 17.29
C ASN A 155 -20.24 -20.24 17.94
N ASP A 156 -19.47 -19.52 18.74
CA ASP A 156 -19.87 -18.20 19.21
C ASP A 156 -19.53 -17.13 18.16
N GLY A 157 -20.47 -16.90 17.27
CA GLY A 157 -20.39 -16.03 16.09
C GLY A 157 -20.18 -14.53 16.36
N MET A 158 -19.36 -14.14 17.34
CA MET A 158 -19.16 -12.73 17.70
C MET A 158 -17.80 -12.16 17.26
N PHE A 159 -16.84 -13.01 16.91
CA PHE A 159 -15.58 -12.58 16.28
C PHE A 159 -15.18 -13.63 15.24
N PRO A 160 -14.64 -13.21 14.08
CA PRO A 160 -14.05 -14.17 13.15
C PRO A 160 -13.01 -14.98 13.91
N SER A 161 -13.07 -16.31 13.79
CA SER A 161 -12.08 -17.20 14.42
C SER A 161 -10.70 -16.81 13.92
N TYR A 162 -9.69 -16.96 14.77
CA TYR A 162 -8.29 -16.72 14.44
C TYR A 162 -7.85 -17.43 13.13
N GLU A 163 -8.42 -18.58 12.83
CA GLU A 163 -8.20 -19.35 11.59
C GLU A 163 -8.67 -18.61 10.33
N THR A 164 -9.69 -17.75 10.42
CA THR A 164 -10.17 -16.96 9.29
C THR A 164 -9.26 -15.77 8.97
N LEU A 165 -8.44 -15.34 9.92
CA LEU A 165 -7.50 -14.24 9.76
C LEU A 165 -6.12 -14.68 9.26
N THR A 166 -5.73 -15.93 9.47
CA THR A 166 -4.36 -16.42 9.17
C THR A 166 -4.28 -17.32 7.94
N GLY A 167 -5.36 -17.91 7.48
CA GLY A 167 -5.42 -18.75 6.26
C GLY A 167 -4.52 -19.97 6.25
N ASP A 168 -3.61 -20.16 7.22
CA ASP A 168 -2.74 -21.34 7.30
C ASP A 168 -2.21 -21.54 8.72
N ASN A 169 -2.44 -22.72 9.26
CA ASN A 169 -2.12 -23.15 10.63
C ASN A 169 -0.66 -23.58 10.84
N THR A 170 0.22 -23.41 9.85
CA THR A 170 1.56 -24.04 9.87
C THR A 170 2.75 -23.09 9.91
N THR A 171 2.55 -21.79 9.81
CA THR A 171 3.64 -20.82 9.87
C THR A 171 3.44 -19.78 10.96
N SER A 172 4.44 -19.58 11.81
CA SER A 172 4.50 -18.59 12.87
C SER A 172 4.63 -17.16 12.33
N SER A 173 3.94 -16.84 11.23
CA SER A 173 3.92 -15.49 10.67
C SER A 173 2.84 -14.67 11.38
N SER A 174 3.22 -13.49 11.84
CA SER A 174 2.28 -12.51 12.40
C SER A 174 1.19 -12.17 11.38
N PRO A 175 -0.10 -12.23 11.72
CA PRO A 175 -1.16 -11.90 10.80
C PRO A 175 -1.12 -10.41 10.46
N THR A 176 -1.03 -10.10 9.17
CA THR A 176 -1.10 -8.72 8.68
C THR A 176 -2.44 -8.51 7.98
N THR A 177 -3.23 -7.57 8.46
CA THR A 177 -4.50 -7.19 7.85
C THR A 177 -4.36 -5.86 7.14
N HIS A 178 -4.63 -5.82 5.85
CA HIS A 178 -4.73 -4.59 5.07
C HIS A 178 -6.17 -4.10 5.03
N PHE A 179 -6.36 -2.81 5.15
CA PHE A 179 -7.69 -2.19 5.06
C PHE A 179 -7.66 -0.90 4.25
N TYR A 180 -8.81 -0.56 3.69
CA TYR A 180 -9.02 0.65 2.90
C TYR A 180 -10.21 1.40 3.48
N LEU A 181 -10.03 2.68 3.81
CA LEU A 181 -11.12 3.55 4.21
C LEU A 181 -11.48 4.47 3.04
N GLY A 182 -12.65 4.25 2.49
CA GLY A 182 -13.25 5.12 1.48
C GLY A 182 -13.73 6.44 2.07
N PRO A 183 -14.01 7.44 1.23
CA PRO A 183 -14.47 8.76 1.68
C PRO A 183 -15.82 8.75 2.40
N GLN A 184 -16.54 7.63 2.41
CA GLN A 184 -17.80 7.43 3.16
C GLN A 184 -17.62 6.62 4.46
N GLY A 185 -16.38 6.38 4.90
CA GLY A 185 -16.11 5.76 6.20
C GLY A 185 -16.46 4.27 6.32
N GLY A 186 -16.72 3.58 5.22
CA GLY A 186 -16.91 2.13 5.21
C GLY A 186 -15.56 1.40 5.18
N LEU A 187 -15.36 0.42 6.06
CA LEU A 187 -14.29 -0.55 5.95
C LEU A 187 -14.60 -1.48 4.77
N THR A 188 -13.87 -1.34 3.67
CA THR A 188 -13.90 -2.34 2.61
C THR A 188 -12.68 -3.21 2.77
N GLY A 189 -12.84 -4.44 3.27
CA GLY A 189 -11.81 -5.46 3.20
C GLY A 189 -11.60 -5.85 1.74
N ASP A 190 -10.36 -6.13 1.37
CA ASP A 190 -10.05 -6.86 0.15
C ASP A 190 -10.65 -8.26 0.32
N GLY A 191 -11.83 -8.44 -0.25
CA GLY A 191 -12.43 -9.76 -0.31
C GLY A 191 -11.55 -10.68 -1.16
N ASN A 192 -10.92 -11.62 -0.53
CA ASN A 192 -10.48 -12.88 -1.11
C ASN A 192 -11.31 -13.98 -0.49
#